data_02622450a6b8f6814cc4f2c4e8fafb43
#
_entry.id   02622450a6b8f6814cc4f2c4e8fafb43
#
_cell.length_a   1.000
_cell.length_b   1.000
_cell.length_c   1.000
_cell.angle_alpha   90.00
_cell.angle_beta   90.00
_cell.angle_gamma   90.00
#
_symmetry.space_group_name_H-M   'P 1'
#
loop_
_entity.id
_entity.type
_entity.pdbx_description
1 polymer ?
#
loop_
_entity_poly.entity_id
_entity_poly.type
_entity_poly.pdbx_seq_one_letter_code
_entity_poly.pdbx_strand_id
1 'polypeptide(L)'
;LYAGSLVPAALLDHCPPGAKILDTAPMTLDEIVAHMQAAHADGLDVARLHSGDLSIWSALGEQTRRLRALDIPYDVTPGVPAFAASAAALGQELTLPEVAQSLVLTRTSGRASAMPGTETLAAFAATKATLAVHLSIHALDKVVAELTPFYGADCPVAVVFRASWPDERIVRGALADIAAKIALEPMERTALILVGRALGRQDFRESALYDPDYRRRYRGLT
;
A
#
# COMPACT_ATOMS: atom_id res chain seq x y z
N LEU A 1 -8.26 -19.31 4.62
CA LEU A 1 -6.79 -19.20 4.44
C LEU A 1 -6.33 -17.76 4.71
N TYR A 2 -5.41 -17.52 5.60
CA TYR A 2 -4.91 -16.17 5.91
C TYR A 2 -3.39 -16.20 6.13
N ALA A 3 -2.73 -15.05 5.97
CA ALA A 3 -1.32 -14.89 6.31
C ALA A 3 -1.21 -14.16 7.65
N GLY A 4 -0.97 -14.89 8.74
CA GLY A 4 -0.99 -14.38 10.11
C GLY A 4 0.03 -13.27 10.41
N SER A 5 1.05 -13.10 9.56
CA SER A 5 2.00 -11.98 9.67
C SER A 5 1.47 -10.64 9.12
N LEU A 6 0.39 -10.66 8.32
CA LEU A 6 -0.12 -9.49 7.60
C LEU A 6 -1.61 -9.23 7.83
N VAL A 7 -2.36 -10.25 8.28
CA VAL A 7 -3.80 -10.17 8.54
C VAL A 7 -4.03 -10.27 10.05
N PRO A 8 -4.69 -9.29 10.68
CA PRO A 8 -4.97 -9.32 12.12
C PRO A 8 -5.79 -10.55 12.52
N ALA A 9 -5.42 -11.20 13.61
CA ALA A 9 -6.14 -12.37 14.13
C ALA A 9 -7.61 -12.07 14.46
N ALA A 10 -7.93 -10.84 14.86
CA ALA A 10 -9.31 -10.41 15.14
C ALA A 10 -10.26 -10.57 13.94
N LEU A 11 -9.77 -10.61 12.70
CA LEU A 11 -10.60 -10.90 11.53
C LEU A 11 -11.13 -12.34 11.53
N LEU A 12 -10.47 -13.25 12.23
CA LEU A 12 -10.88 -14.66 12.32
C LEU A 12 -12.14 -14.83 13.17
N ASP A 13 -12.45 -13.86 14.03
CA ASP A 13 -13.67 -13.85 14.85
C ASP A 13 -14.94 -13.75 13.96
N HIS A 14 -14.79 -13.31 12.73
CA HIS A 14 -15.88 -13.26 11.73
C HIS A 14 -16.07 -14.57 10.96
N CYS A 15 -15.21 -15.56 11.16
CA CYS A 15 -15.38 -16.86 10.53
C CYS A 15 -16.64 -17.56 11.04
N PRO A 16 -17.41 -18.24 10.16
CA PRO A 16 -18.57 -18.99 10.59
C PRO A 16 -18.16 -20.15 11.52
N PRO A 17 -19.04 -20.59 12.42
CA PRO A 17 -18.78 -21.75 13.27
C PRO A 17 -18.41 -22.98 12.44
N GLY A 18 -17.34 -23.69 12.84
CA GLY A 18 -16.86 -24.87 12.11
C GLY A 18 -15.96 -24.59 10.92
N ALA A 19 -15.66 -23.33 10.59
CA ALA A 19 -14.72 -22.99 9.54
C ALA A 19 -13.31 -23.53 9.86
N LYS A 20 -12.70 -24.19 8.88
CA LYS A 20 -11.29 -24.61 8.97
C LYS A 20 -10.38 -23.42 8.70
N ILE A 21 -9.65 -22.98 9.72
CA ILE A 21 -8.74 -21.82 9.64
C ILE A 21 -7.31 -22.33 9.46
N LEU A 22 -6.63 -21.85 8.42
CA LEU A 22 -5.26 -22.22 8.10
C LEU A 22 -4.38 -20.97 7.96
N ASP A 23 -3.31 -20.89 8.75
CA ASP A 23 -2.27 -19.87 8.56
C ASP A 23 -1.34 -20.29 7.43
N THR A 24 -1.25 -19.44 6.42
CA THR A 24 -0.44 -19.65 5.22
C THR A 24 0.95 -19.03 5.30
N ALA A 25 1.30 -18.36 6.41
CA ALA A 25 2.60 -17.73 6.55
C ALA A 25 3.79 -18.71 6.39
N PRO A 26 3.71 -19.98 6.90
CA PRO A 26 4.76 -20.96 6.70
C PRO A 26 4.66 -21.74 5.37
N MET A 27 3.59 -21.55 4.59
CA MET A 27 3.27 -22.38 3.42
C MET A 27 3.90 -21.84 2.13
N THR A 28 4.28 -22.75 1.25
CA THR A 28 4.57 -22.47 -0.14
C THR A 28 3.28 -22.20 -0.94
N LEU A 29 3.41 -21.63 -2.13
CA LEU A 29 2.26 -21.42 -3.01
C LEU A 29 1.62 -22.75 -3.44
N ASP A 30 2.42 -23.81 -3.62
CA ASP A 30 1.93 -25.15 -3.97
C ASP A 30 1.05 -25.74 -2.86
N GLU A 31 1.47 -25.61 -1.62
CA GLU A 31 0.69 -26.04 -0.45
C GLU A 31 -0.62 -25.25 -0.31
N ILE A 32 -0.56 -23.92 -0.51
CA ILE A 32 -1.76 -23.07 -0.47
C ILE A 32 -2.77 -23.50 -1.53
N VAL A 33 -2.31 -23.73 -2.78
CA VAL A 33 -3.18 -24.14 -3.87
C VAL A 33 -3.72 -25.57 -3.65
N ALA A 34 -2.91 -26.46 -3.09
CA ALA A 34 -3.37 -27.81 -2.74
C ALA A 34 -4.52 -27.78 -1.71
N HIS A 35 -4.46 -26.89 -0.73
CA HIS A 35 -5.56 -26.70 0.22
C HIS A 35 -6.84 -26.17 -0.45
N MET A 36 -6.69 -25.22 -1.41
CA MET A 36 -7.84 -24.73 -2.17
C MET A 36 -8.45 -25.80 -3.05
N GLN A 37 -7.62 -26.62 -3.71
CA GLN A 37 -8.06 -27.74 -4.55
C GLN A 37 -8.80 -28.81 -3.72
N ALA A 38 -8.26 -29.18 -2.58
CA ALA A 38 -8.92 -30.15 -1.69
C ALA A 38 -10.28 -29.63 -1.20
N ALA A 39 -10.36 -28.36 -0.78
CA ALA A 39 -11.62 -27.77 -0.36
C ALA A 39 -12.65 -27.71 -1.49
N HIS A 40 -12.21 -27.36 -2.71
CA HIS A 40 -13.08 -27.37 -3.89
C HIS A 40 -13.61 -28.78 -4.22
N ALA A 41 -12.77 -29.81 -4.15
CA ALA A 41 -13.18 -31.21 -4.34
C ALA A 41 -14.23 -31.66 -3.30
N ASP A 42 -14.14 -31.14 -2.06
CA ASP A 42 -15.10 -31.40 -0.98
C ASP A 42 -16.36 -30.49 -1.08
N GLY A 43 -16.50 -29.67 -2.12
CA GLY A 43 -17.63 -28.74 -2.32
C GLY A 43 -17.67 -27.59 -1.32
N LEU A 44 -16.52 -27.20 -0.77
CA LEU A 44 -16.38 -26.12 0.21
C LEU A 44 -15.90 -24.81 -0.45
N ASP A 45 -16.44 -23.70 0.04
CA ASP A 45 -15.94 -22.36 -0.32
C ASP A 45 -14.66 -22.00 0.44
N VAL A 46 -13.75 -21.28 -0.20
CA VAL A 46 -12.49 -20.84 0.39
C VAL A 46 -12.40 -19.32 0.39
N ALA A 47 -12.37 -18.71 1.58
CA ALA A 47 -11.98 -17.32 1.75
C ALA A 47 -10.46 -17.22 1.86
N ARG A 48 -9.79 -16.65 0.86
CA ARG A 48 -8.35 -16.36 0.88
C ARG A 48 -8.13 -14.91 1.29
N LEU A 49 -7.83 -14.68 2.56
CA LEU A 49 -7.64 -13.34 3.12
C LEU A 49 -6.26 -12.80 2.77
N HIS A 50 -6.23 -11.56 2.33
CA HIS A 50 -5.04 -10.78 2.04
C HIS A 50 -5.06 -9.46 2.82
N SER A 51 -3.89 -8.85 3.05
CA SER A 51 -3.80 -7.48 3.56
C SER A 51 -3.87 -6.47 2.42
N GLY A 52 -4.46 -5.31 2.66
CA GLY A 52 -4.56 -4.24 1.69
C GLY A 52 -5.47 -4.58 0.51
N ASP A 53 -4.97 -4.39 -0.71
CA ASP A 53 -5.68 -4.70 -1.97
C ASP A 53 -4.87 -5.68 -2.82
N LEU A 54 -5.57 -6.60 -3.49
CA LEU A 54 -4.95 -7.67 -4.26
C LEU A 54 -4.30 -7.18 -5.55
N SER A 55 -4.60 -5.99 -6.02
CA SER A 55 -4.02 -5.44 -7.25
C SER A 55 -2.53 -5.09 -7.14
N ILE A 56 -1.98 -4.99 -5.90
CA ILE A 56 -0.62 -4.48 -5.65
C ILE A 56 0.18 -5.48 -4.79
N TRP A 57 1.22 -6.10 -5.37
CA TRP A 57 2.21 -7.00 -4.72
C TRP A 57 1.60 -8.12 -3.87
N SER A 58 0.48 -8.67 -4.29
CA SER A 58 -0.26 -9.70 -3.55
C SER A 58 -0.03 -11.14 -4.05
N ALA A 59 0.77 -11.31 -5.10
CA ALA A 59 0.92 -12.59 -5.81
C ALA A 59 -0.42 -13.16 -6.34
N LEU A 60 -1.39 -12.28 -6.64
CA LEU A 60 -2.69 -12.68 -7.17
C LEU A 60 -2.56 -13.40 -8.52
N GLY A 61 -1.70 -12.88 -9.40
CA GLY A 61 -1.52 -13.45 -10.75
C GLY A 61 -1.06 -14.91 -10.74
N GLU A 62 -0.17 -15.26 -9.81
CA GLU A 62 0.34 -16.62 -9.65
C GLU A 62 -0.76 -17.56 -9.13
N GLN A 63 -1.54 -17.12 -8.15
CA GLN A 63 -2.64 -17.88 -7.58
C GLN A 63 -3.75 -18.13 -8.61
N THR A 64 -4.23 -17.06 -9.25
CA THR A 64 -5.33 -17.16 -10.23
C THR A 64 -4.96 -17.97 -11.47
N ARG A 65 -3.68 -17.89 -11.92
CA ARG A 65 -3.19 -18.76 -13.02
C ARG A 65 -3.29 -20.24 -12.67
N ARG A 66 -2.97 -20.62 -11.42
CA ARG A 66 -3.05 -22.01 -10.95
C ARG A 66 -4.49 -22.46 -10.76
N LEU A 67 -5.36 -21.61 -10.21
CA LEU A 67 -6.78 -21.92 -10.06
C LEU A 67 -7.45 -22.16 -11.43
N ARG A 68 -7.14 -21.31 -12.42
CA ARG A 68 -7.62 -21.52 -13.82
C ARG A 68 -7.15 -22.84 -14.41
N ALA A 69 -5.88 -23.22 -14.18
CA ALA A 69 -5.34 -24.50 -14.67
C ALA A 69 -5.99 -25.72 -14.02
N LEU A 70 -6.64 -25.54 -12.88
CA LEU A 70 -7.38 -26.57 -12.14
C LEU A 70 -8.90 -26.47 -12.31
N ASP A 71 -9.37 -25.57 -13.19
CA ASP A 71 -10.79 -25.25 -13.40
C ASP A 71 -11.54 -24.88 -12.12
N ILE A 72 -10.85 -24.27 -11.15
CA ILE A 72 -11.44 -23.79 -9.89
C ILE A 72 -11.94 -22.35 -10.09
N PRO A 73 -13.26 -22.10 -9.96
CA PRO A 73 -13.80 -20.75 -10.07
C PRO A 73 -13.36 -19.89 -8.88
N TYR A 74 -13.21 -18.58 -9.12
CA TYR A 74 -12.86 -17.63 -8.07
C TYR A 74 -13.39 -16.24 -8.38
N ASP A 75 -13.61 -15.47 -7.32
CA ASP A 75 -13.88 -14.03 -7.35
C ASP A 75 -12.78 -13.26 -6.64
N VAL A 76 -12.63 -11.99 -6.99
CA VAL A 76 -11.68 -11.08 -6.35
C VAL A 76 -12.45 -9.91 -5.76
N THR A 77 -12.43 -9.80 -4.44
CA THR A 77 -13.02 -8.68 -3.71
C THR A 77 -11.97 -7.57 -3.56
N PRO A 78 -12.25 -6.33 -3.99
CA PRO A 78 -11.32 -5.22 -3.80
C PRO A 78 -11.16 -4.87 -2.31
N GLY A 79 -9.97 -4.45 -1.95
CA GLY A 79 -9.63 -4.01 -0.60
C GLY A 79 -9.19 -2.55 -0.54
N VAL A 80 -8.70 -2.13 0.63
CA VAL A 80 -8.13 -0.80 0.82
C VAL A 80 -6.61 -0.91 0.84
N PRO A 81 -5.91 -0.43 -0.20
CA PRO A 81 -4.45 -0.53 -0.25
C PRO A 81 -3.80 0.38 0.80
N ALA A 82 -2.59 0.00 1.23
CA ALA A 82 -1.90 0.68 2.32
C ALA A 82 -1.70 2.18 2.09
N PHE A 83 -1.51 2.64 0.86
CA PHE A 83 -1.36 4.07 0.57
C PHE A 83 -2.66 4.84 0.85
N ALA A 84 -3.82 4.29 0.52
CA ALA A 84 -5.11 4.92 0.78
C ALA A 84 -5.45 4.91 2.28
N ALA A 85 -5.20 3.78 2.96
CA ALA A 85 -5.34 3.70 4.42
C ALA A 85 -4.42 4.69 5.14
N SER A 86 -3.16 4.84 4.68
CA SER A 86 -2.22 5.80 5.23
C SER A 86 -2.64 7.25 4.97
N ALA A 87 -3.17 7.57 3.80
CA ALA A 87 -3.72 8.89 3.49
C ALA A 87 -4.89 9.25 4.43
N ALA A 88 -5.78 8.30 4.69
CA ALA A 88 -6.88 8.45 5.64
C ALA A 88 -6.37 8.68 7.07
N ALA A 89 -5.41 7.88 7.54
CA ALA A 89 -4.78 8.05 8.85
C ALA A 89 -4.08 9.40 9.00
N LEU A 90 -3.50 9.92 7.91
CA LEU A 90 -2.88 11.23 7.87
C LEU A 90 -3.90 12.38 7.80
N GLY A 91 -5.16 12.11 7.42
CA GLY A 91 -6.15 13.12 7.10
C GLY A 91 -5.76 13.98 5.90
N GLN A 92 -5.06 13.40 4.91
CA GLN A 92 -4.49 14.12 3.78
C GLN A 92 -4.82 13.48 2.44
N GLU A 93 -5.07 14.32 1.44
CA GLU A 93 -5.03 13.94 0.04
C GLU A 93 -3.58 13.89 -0.45
N LEU A 94 -3.25 12.89 -1.26
CA LEU A 94 -1.90 12.67 -1.78
C LEU A 94 -1.64 13.43 -3.09
N THR A 95 -2.69 14.06 -3.63
CA THR A 95 -2.64 14.90 -4.84
C THR A 95 -3.24 16.26 -4.53
N LEU A 96 -2.53 17.32 -4.83
CA LEU A 96 -2.98 18.70 -4.64
C LEU A 96 -2.79 19.51 -5.92
N PRO A 97 -3.75 20.37 -6.29
CA PRO A 97 -3.62 21.24 -7.45
C PRO A 97 -2.32 22.06 -7.42
N GLU A 98 -1.62 22.12 -8.57
CA GLU A 98 -0.36 22.86 -8.76
C GLU A 98 0.82 22.43 -7.89
N VAL A 99 0.64 21.42 -7.00
CA VAL A 99 1.69 20.87 -6.12
C VAL A 99 2.16 19.52 -6.61
N ALA A 100 1.23 18.54 -6.67
CA ALA A 100 1.47 17.21 -7.21
C ALA A 100 0.12 16.62 -7.65
N GLN A 101 -0.01 16.19 -8.89
CA GLN A 101 -1.22 15.59 -9.46
C GLN A 101 -1.05 14.11 -9.78
N SER A 102 0.09 13.54 -9.37
CA SER A 102 0.42 12.13 -9.60
C SER A 102 0.88 11.46 -8.31
N LEU A 103 0.46 10.22 -8.14
CA LEU A 103 0.92 9.33 -7.08
C LEU A 103 1.63 8.15 -7.72
N VAL A 104 2.87 7.93 -7.35
CA VAL A 104 3.65 6.76 -7.79
C VAL A 104 3.73 5.75 -6.66
N LEU A 105 3.23 4.55 -6.91
CA LEU A 105 3.37 3.40 -6.03
C LEU A 105 4.62 2.64 -6.45
N THR A 106 5.59 2.52 -5.57
CA THR A 106 6.87 1.85 -5.86
C THR A 106 7.44 1.18 -4.62
N ARG A 107 8.58 0.52 -4.78
CA ARG A 107 9.36 -0.09 -3.70
C ARG A 107 10.84 -0.09 -4.05
N THR A 108 11.71 -0.37 -3.10
CA THR A 108 13.12 -0.69 -3.39
C THR A 108 13.26 -2.14 -3.84
N SER A 109 14.35 -2.46 -4.56
CA SER A 109 14.70 -3.85 -4.85
C SER A 109 14.89 -4.63 -3.56
N GLY A 110 14.23 -5.78 -3.46
CA GLY A 110 14.31 -6.67 -2.30
C GLY A 110 14.94 -8.02 -2.66
N ARG A 111 15.11 -8.88 -1.64
CA ARG A 111 15.67 -10.23 -1.82
C ARG A 111 14.76 -11.13 -2.68
N ALA A 112 13.44 -10.98 -2.56
CA ALA A 112 12.47 -11.83 -3.25
C ALA A 112 12.31 -11.48 -4.74
N SER A 113 12.43 -10.21 -5.10
CA SER A 113 12.33 -9.78 -6.50
C SER A 113 13.05 -8.44 -6.70
N ALA A 114 13.81 -8.36 -7.78
CA ALA A 114 14.41 -7.12 -8.23
C ALA A 114 13.36 -6.17 -8.83
N MET A 115 13.64 -4.88 -8.82
CA MET A 115 12.91 -3.90 -9.62
C MET A 115 13.44 -3.93 -11.06
N PRO A 116 12.59 -3.66 -12.07
CA PRO A 116 13.07 -3.38 -13.42
C PRO A 116 14.11 -2.25 -13.42
N GLY A 117 15.12 -2.33 -14.29
CA GLY A 117 16.23 -1.36 -14.29
C GLY A 117 15.81 0.08 -14.56
N THR A 118 14.66 0.30 -15.19
CA THR A 118 14.06 1.60 -15.46
C THR A 118 13.22 2.14 -14.30
N GLU A 119 12.80 1.29 -13.37
CA GLU A 119 11.92 1.65 -12.24
C GLU A 119 12.75 1.95 -10.99
N THR A 120 13.61 2.94 -11.06
CA THR A 120 14.44 3.39 -9.94
C THR A 120 13.73 4.50 -9.15
N LEU A 121 14.05 4.64 -7.87
CA LEU A 121 13.55 5.77 -7.07
C LEU A 121 13.95 7.11 -7.70
N ALA A 122 15.17 7.22 -8.25
CA ALA A 122 15.64 8.43 -8.93
C ALA A 122 14.79 8.76 -10.17
N ALA A 123 14.42 7.75 -10.99
CA ALA A 123 13.57 7.97 -12.15
C ALA A 123 12.19 8.52 -11.77
N PHE A 124 11.57 7.95 -10.74
CA PHE A 124 10.29 8.43 -10.24
C PHE A 124 10.40 9.79 -9.53
N ALA A 125 11.48 10.01 -8.78
CA ALA A 125 11.75 11.28 -8.09
C ALA A 125 11.92 12.46 -9.03
N ALA A 126 12.45 12.23 -10.24
CA ALA A 126 12.60 13.27 -11.27
C ALA A 126 11.26 13.91 -11.67
N THR A 127 10.15 13.21 -11.50
CA THR A 127 8.79 13.73 -11.76
C THR A 127 8.29 14.67 -10.65
N LYS A 128 8.88 14.62 -9.46
CA LYS A 128 8.42 15.31 -8.23
C LYS A 128 6.98 14.96 -7.82
N ALA A 129 6.44 13.87 -8.33
CA ALA A 129 5.15 13.32 -7.90
C ALA A 129 5.17 12.92 -6.43
N THR A 130 4.02 12.75 -5.80
CA THR A 130 3.96 12.09 -4.49
C THR A 130 4.36 10.62 -4.64
N LEU A 131 5.29 10.15 -3.82
CA LEU A 131 5.72 8.75 -3.82
C LEU A 131 5.16 8.02 -2.61
N ALA A 132 4.62 6.82 -2.84
CA ALA A 132 4.29 5.84 -1.82
C ALA A 132 5.25 4.65 -1.96
N VAL A 133 6.27 4.60 -1.11
CA VAL A 133 7.35 3.60 -1.17
C VAL A 133 7.00 2.45 -0.23
N HIS A 134 6.54 1.36 -0.82
CA HIS A 134 6.10 0.15 -0.13
C HIS A 134 7.27 -0.77 0.20
N LEU A 135 7.11 -1.68 1.18
CA LEU A 135 8.02 -2.78 1.48
C LEU A 135 9.49 -2.35 1.69
N SER A 136 9.75 -1.10 2.03
CA SER A 136 11.09 -0.49 1.97
C SER A 136 11.54 0.18 3.27
N ILE A 137 10.80 0.02 4.36
CA ILE A 137 11.17 0.67 5.64
C ILE A 137 12.54 0.23 6.14
N HIS A 138 12.94 -1.02 5.90
CA HIS A 138 14.26 -1.55 6.23
C HIS A 138 15.39 -0.90 5.43
N ALA A 139 15.09 -0.16 4.37
CA ALA A 139 16.03 0.54 3.51
C ALA A 139 15.81 2.06 3.54
N LEU A 140 15.26 2.60 4.64
CA LEU A 140 14.89 4.02 4.77
C LEU A 140 16.04 4.96 4.46
N ASP A 141 17.24 4.68 4.97
CA ASP A 141 18.44 5.52 4.70
C ASP A 141 18.75 5.59 3.21
N LYS A 142 18.63 4.47 2.49
CA LYS A 142 18.79 4.43 1.04
C LYS A 142 17.70 5.23 0.34
N VAL A 143 16.45 5.10 0.76
CA VAL A 143 15.33 5.87 0.22
C VAL A 143 15.58 7.37 0.38
N VAL A 144 15.98 7.81 1.57
CA VAL A 144 16.33 9.20 1.86
C VAL A 144 17.47 9.69 0.97
N ALA A 145 18.56 8.93 0.88
CA ALA A 145 19.74 9.30 0.08
C ALA A 145 19.40 9.45 -1.41
N GLU A 146 18.58 8.54 -1.97
CA GLU A 146 18.21 8.56 -3.38
C GLU A 146 17.20 9.67 -3.70
N LEU A 147 16.31 10.04 -2.77
CA LEU A 147 15.25 11.03 -3.02
C LEU A 147 15.69 12.48 -2.74
N THR A 148 16.59 12.70 -1.77
CA THR A 148 17.02 14.04 -1.36
C THR A 148 17.55 14.91 -2.51
N PRO A 149 18.33 14.42 -3.49
CA PRO A 149 18.81 15.25 -4.61
C PRO A 149 17.68 15.82 -5.47
N PHE A 150 16.52 15.19 -5.52
CA PHE A 150 15.38 15.61 -6.35
C PHE A 150 14.37 16.46 -5.59
N TYR A 151 14.03 16.05 -4.37
CA TYR A 151 12.97 16.70 -3.58
C TYR A 151 13.50 17.80 -2.66
N GLY A 152 14.79 17.76 -2.31
CA GLY A 152 15.39 18.61 -1.27
C GLY A 152 15.25 18.02 0.12
N ALA A 153 16.17 18.37 1.00
CA ALA A 153 16.24 17.86 2.38
C ALA A 153 14.99 18.25 3.23
N ASP A 154 14.34 19.36 2.87
CA ASP A 154 13.14 19.90 3.52
C ASP A 154 11.83 19.27 3.04
N CYS A 155 11.88 18.33 2.07
CA CYS A 155 10.67 17.70 1.56
C CYS A 155 9.95 16.90 2.63
N PRO A 156 8.63 17.10 2.80
CA PRO A 156 7.84 16.36 3.77
C PRO A 156 7.84 14.86 3.51
N VAL A 157 7.94 14.12 4.61
CA VAL A 157 7.85 12.65 4.66
C VAL A 157 6.90 12.24 5.77
N ALA A 158 6.09 11.24 5.52
CA ALA A 158 5.32 10.56 6.54
C ALA A 158 5.58 9.06 6.46
N VAL A 159 5.86 8.44 7.60
CA VAL A 159 5.93 6.98 7.73
C VAL A 159 4.73 6.53 8.54
N VAL A 160 3.90 5.68 7.96
CA VAL A 160 2.70 5.14 8.60
C VAL A 160 2.90 3.65 8.81
N PHE A 161 2.98 3.26 10.08
CA PHE A 161 3.10 1.88 10.51
C PHE A 161 1.71 1.34 10.83
N ARG A 162 1.40 0.16 10.28
CA ARG A 162 0.15 -0.57 10.53
C ARG A 162 -1.10 0.31 10.46
N ALA A 163 -1.26 1.06 9.37
CA ALA A 163 -2.47 1.85 9.13
C ALA A 163 -3.74 1.02 9.37
N SER A 164 -4.69 1.55 10.12
CA SER A 164 -5.94 0.92 10.56
C SER A 164 -5.83 -0.20 11.62
N TRP A 165 -4.65 -0.51 12.12
CA TRP A 165 -4.48 -1.44 13.24
C TRP A 165 -4.55 -0.71 14.58
N PRO A 166 -4.85 -1.43 15.71
CA PRO A 166 -4.89 -0.80 17.03
C PRO A 166 -3.57 -0.15 17.48
N ASP A 167 -2.45 -0.62 16.96
CA ASP A 167 -1.11 -0.13 17.24
C ASP A 167 -0.55 0.72 16.09
N GLU A 168 -1.44 1.38 15.33
CA GLU A 168 -1.05 2.34 14.30
C GLU A 168 -0.13 3.43 14.87
N ARG A 169 0.95 3.73 14.14
CA ARG A 169 1.86 4.83 14.46
C ARG A 169 2.16 5.66 13.23
N ILE A 170 2.23 6.97 13.42
CA ILE A 170 2.54 7.93 12.38
C ILE A 170 3.76 8.75 12.79
N VAL A 171 4.81 8.73 11.99
CA VAL A 171 5.97 9.60 12.16
C VAL A 171 6.05 10.57 11.00
N ARG A 172 6.00 11.86 11.30
CA ARG A 172 6.13 12.95 10.31
C ARG A 172 7.48 13.63 10.43
N GLY A 173 8.04 14.01 9.30
CA GLY A 173 9.33 14.72 9.22
C GLY A 173 9.61 15.28 7.84
N ALA A 174 10.87 15.55 7.61
CA ALA A 174 11.42 15.87 6.32
C ALA A 174 12.44 14.80 5.91
N LEU A 175 12.86 14.76 4.65
CA LEU A 175 13.94 13.84 4.23
C LEU A 175 15.20 13.99 5.08
N ALA A 176 15.48 15.19 5.59
CA ALA A 176 16.64 15.46 6.44
C ALA A 176 16.60 14.75 7.81
N ASP A 177 15.42 14.51 8.39
CA ASP A 177 15.30 14.07 9.79
C ASP A 177 14.49 12.78 10.00
N ILE A 178 13.80 12.29 8.97
CA ILE A 178 12.90 11.14 9.13
C ILE A 178 13.61 9.86 9.58
N ALA A 179 14.83 9.62 9.09
CA ALA A 179 15.59 8.44 9.46
C ALA A 179 15.97 8.48 10.95
N ALA A 180 16.41 9.64 11.46
CA ALA A 180 16.72 9.82 12.87
C ALA A 180 15.49 9.65 13.77
N LYS A 181 14.32 10.15 13.32
CA LYS A 181 13.05 9.98 14.04
C LYS A 181 12.62 8.51 14.11
N ILE A 182 12.74 7.76 13.01
CA ILE A 182 12.41 6.33 12.99
C ILE A 182 13.40 5.52 13.84
N ALA A 183 14.65 5.94 13.94
CA ALA A 183 15.65 5.26 14.78
C ALA A 183 15.30 5.31 16.28
N LEU A 184 14.52 6.29 16.75
CA LEU A 184 14.03 6.38 18.14
C LEU A 184 12.97 5.32 18.45
N GLU A 185 12.15 4.97 17.45
CA GLU A 185 11.12 3.95 17.54
C GLU A 185 11.16 3.06 16.29
N PRO A 186 12.08 2.10 16.23
CA PRO A 186 12.32 1.32 15.01
C PRO A 186 11.08 0.57 14.52
N MET A 187 10.93 0.54 13.19
CA MET A 187 9.90 -0.18 12.47
C MET A 187 10.57 -1.10 11.46
N GLU A 188 10.41 -2.42 11.60
CA GLU A 188 11.10 -3.37 10.72
C GLU A 188 10.30 -3.72 9.46
N ARG A 189 8.97 -3.68 9.54
CA ARG A 189 8.03 -4.08 8.47
C ARG A 189 6.66 -3.44 8.68
N THR A 190 5.75 -3.65 7.73
CA THR A 190 4.35 -3.19 7.80
C THR A 190 4.25 -1.67 7.93
N ALA A 191 5.18 -0.95 7.32
CA ALA A 191 5.19 0.51 7.28
C ALA A 191 5.28 1.00 5.84
N LEU A 192 4.54 2.07 5.55
CA LEU A 192 4.57 2.77 4.27
C LEU A 192 5.31 4.10 4.43
N ILE A 193 6.20 4.38 3.49
CA ILE A 193 6.91 5.67 3.41
C ILE A 193 6.22 6.52 2.35
N LEU A 194 5.67 7.66 2.74
CA LEU A 194 5.10 8.65 1.84
C LEU A 194 6.05 9.84 1.74
N VAL A 195 6.37 10.27 0.52
CA VAL A 195 7.27 11.40 0.26
C VAL A 195 6.66 12.33 -0.78
N GLY A 196 6.63 13.61 -0.51
CA GLY A 196 6.18 14.59 -1.48
C GLY A 196 5.69 15.88 -0.88
N ARG A 197 5.72 16.94 -1.69
CA ARG A 197 5.32 18.29 -1.27
C ARG A 197 3.84 18.40 -0.88
N ALA A 198 2.98 17.51 -1.37
CA ALA A 198 1.57 17.45 -1.00
C ALA A 198 1.37 17.17 0.50
N LEU A 199 2.28 16.43 1.14
CA LEU A 199 2.16 16.02 2.55
C LEU A 199 2.33 17.17 3.58
N GLY A 200 2.88 18.29 3.18
CA GLY A 200 3.15 19.43 4.09
C GLY A 200 2.43 20.72 3.70
N ARG A 201 1.64 20.70 2.64
CA ARG A 201 0.97 21.90 2.14
C ARG A 201 -0.43 22.04 2.75
N GLN A 202 -0.68 23.19 3.35
CA GLN A 202 -2.02 23.68 3.69
C GLN A 202 -2.42 24.86 2.79
N ASP A 203 -1.42 25.55 2.25
CA ASP A 203 -1.56 26.65 1.30
C ASP A 203 -1.41 26.10 -0.13
N PHE A 204 -2.54 25.80 -0.77
CA PHE A 204 -2.62 25.36 -2.16
C PHE A 204 -3.87 25.92 -2.80
N ARG A 205 -3.84 26.05 -4.12
CA ARG A 205 -4.98 26.52 -4.90
C ARG A 205 -6.13 25.51 -4.79
N GLU A 206 -7.31 25.98 -4.46
CA GLU A 206 -8.51 25.15 -4.49
C GLU A 206 -8.80 24.63 -5.90
N SER A 207 -9.40 23.46 -5.95
CA SER A 207 -9.80 22.87 -7.23
C SER A 207 -10.86 23.75 -7.89
N ALA A 208 -10.63 24.09 -9.16
CA ALA A 208 -11.63 24.78 -10.00
C ALA A 208 -12.98 24.05 -10.04
N LEU A 209 -13.01 22.80 -9.64
CA LEU A 209 -14.21 21.99 -9.50
C LEU A 209 -15.27 22.64 -8.60
N TYR A 210 -14.86 23.39 -7.58
CA TYR A 210 -15.72 24.06 -6.60
C TYR A 210 -15.83 25.59 -6.86
N ASP A 211 -15.10 26.11 -7.85
CA ASP A 211 -15.17 27.50 -8.26
C ASP A 211 -16.60 27.84 -8.71
N PRO A 212 -17.20 28.93 -8.18
CA PRO A 212 -18.54 29.37 -8.59
C PRO A 212 -18.66 29.64 -10.10
N ASP A 213 -17.59 30.14 -10.73
CA ASP A 213 -17.56 30.48 -12.16
C ASP A 213 -17.27 29.28 -13.06
N TYR A 214 -16.90 28.11 -12.48
CA TYR A 214 -16.66 26.89 -13.22
C TYR A 214 -17.98 26.22 -13.65
N ARG A 215 -18.28 26.28 -14.96
CA ARG A 215 -19.49 25.67 -15.53
C ARG A 215 -19.36 24.15 -15.54
N ARG A 216 -20.19 23.48 -14.79
CA ARG A 216 -20.33 22.01 -14.79
C ARG A 216 -21.60 21.61 -15.52
N ARG A 217 -21.59 20.40 -16.12
CA ARG A 217 -22.78 19.80 -16.76
C ARG A 217 -24.01 19.75 -15.84
N TYR A 218 -23.80 19.62 -14.53
CA TYR A 218 -24.87 19.48 -13.53
C TYR A 218 -24.95 20.68 -12.56
N ARG A 219 -24.21 21.76 -12.80
CA ARG A 219 -24.23 22.96 -11.96
C ARG A 219 -24.60 24.14 -12.86
N GLY A 220 -25.77 24.75 -12.63
CA GLY A 220 -26.14 26.01 -13.30
C GLY A 220 -26.85 25.85 -14.65
N LEU A 221 -27.74 24.90 -14.79
CA LEU A 221 -28.83 24.95 -15.74
C LEU A 221 -30.12 25.29 -14.96
N THR A 222 -30.14 26.47 -14.36
CA THR A 222 -31.39 27.19 -13.96
C THR A 222 -31.54 28.40 -14.86
#